data_1d26f1d4633dc195c3dc735e1a486c5a
#
_entry.id   1d26f1d4633dc195c3dc735e1a486c5a
#
_cell.length_a   1.000
_cell.length_b   1.000
_cell.length_c   1.000
_cell.angle_alpha   90.00
_cell.angle_beta   90.00
_cell.angle_gamma   90.00
#
_symmetry.space_group_name_H-M   'P 1'
#
loop_
_entity.id
_entity.type
_entity.pdbx_description
1 polymer ?
#
loop_
_entity_poly.entity_id
_entity_poly.type
_entity_poly.pdbx_seq_one_letter_code
_entity_poly.pdbx_strand_id
1 'polypeptide(L)'
;MPVRVCQSAGTPGQQASGPRVGGPGWGPTSATETGGQDWGMASLASLLPRLGRRAEHERTGFRLYGAAVAAAREPYCYAEHGVPDTLDGRFDLIGLHVFLLIDRLRFLPAPGQALAQAAFDAMFGDMDTALREMGVGDLSVGRRVRAMWEAFHGRARAYEAALQSADATALPAALARNVWRGTTPPLGAADALARLTRAQHAHLAKQGAATLLAGNANFLPSAEAAR
;
A
#
# COMPACT_ATOMS: atom_id res chain seq x y z
N MET A 1 7.42 48.85 43.84
CA MET A 1 8.18 47.96 44.74
C MET A 1 8.38 46.65 44.03
N PRO A 2 9.60 46.21 43.81
CA PRO A 2 9.91 45.02 43.03
C PRO A 2 9.97 43.78 43.92
N VAL A 3 9.50 42.63 43.42
CA VAL A 3 9.72 41.34 44.05
C VAL A 3 10.45 40.39 43.09
N ARG A 4 11.61 40.13 43.49
CA ARG A 4 12.68 39.17 43.22
C ARG A 4 12.36 37.96 42.34
N VAL A 5 13.24 37.84 41.37
CA VAL A 5 13.65 36.64 40.65
C VAL A 5 14.25 35.60 41.61
N CYS A 6 13.82 34.36 41.52
CA CYS A 6 14.55 33.22 42.05
C CYS A 6 14.89 32.29 40.88
N GLN A 7 16.15 32.30 40.50
CA GLN A 7 16.77 31.27 39.67
C GLN A 7 17.09 30.07 40.58
N SER A 8 16.67 28.88 40.17
CA SER A 8 17.26 27.63 40.63
C SER A 8 17.60 26.76 39.46
N ALA A 9 18.89 26.53 39.32
CA ALA A 9 19.48 25.57 38.43
C ALA A 9 19.12 24.14 38.88
N GLY A 10 18.74 23.28 37.97
CA GLY A 10 18.46 21.86 38.20
C GLY A 10 18.83 21.01 36.98
N THR A 11 19.98 20.45 37.04
CA THR A 11 20.56 19.17 36.56
C THR A 11 19.90 18.46 35.35
N PRO A 12 20.68 18.03 34.35
CA PRO A 12 20.19 17.23 33.23
C PRO A 12 19.99 15.77 33.65
N GLY A 13 18.74 15.32 33.69
CA GLY A 13 18.33 13.94 33.95
C GLY A 13 18.22 13.13 32.69
N GLN A 14 19.09 12.14 32.60
CA GLN A 14 19.02 10.86 31.91
C GLN A 14 17.85 10.64 30.94
N GLN A 15 18.19 10.59 29.65
CA GLN A 15 17.36 9.99 28.61
C GLN A 15 17.30 8.47 28.82
N ALA A 16 16.13 7.98 29.22
CA ALA A 16 15.79 6.57 29.17
C ALA A 16 15.60 6.15 27.71
N SER A 17 16.54 5.36 27.20
CA SER A 17 16.43 4.67 25.93
C SER A 17 15.40 3.56 26.05
N GLY A 18 14.15 3.82 25.62
CA GLY A 18 13.15 2.79 25.40
C GLY A 18 13.50 1.94 24.17
N PRO A 19 13.08 0.67 24.12
CA PRO A 19 13.39 -0.22 23.01
C PRO A 19 12.73 0.30 21.73
N ARG A 20 13.52 0.51 20.67
CA ARG A 20 13.03 0.80 19.34
C ARG A 20 12.34 -0.46 18.79
N VAL A 21 11.03 -0.43 18.76
CA VAL A 21 10.26 -1.39 17.97
C VAL A 21 10.41 -0.97 16.52
N GLY A 22 11.30 -1.65 15.81
CA GLY A 22 11.48 -1.50 14.36
C GLY A 22 10.25 -2.04 13.65
N GLY A 23 9.35 -1.17 13.21
CA GLY A 23 8.29 -1.53 12.27
C GLY A 23 8.89 -1.87 10.89
N PRO A 24 8.29 -2.77 10.12
CA PRO A 24 8.75 -3.09 8.77
C PRO A 24 8.64 -1.85 7.88
N GLY A 25 9.79 -1.33 7.45
CA GLY A 25 9.88 -0.08 6.72
C GLY A 25 9.27 -0.14 5.32
N TRP A 26 8.40 0.79 5.04
CA TRP A 26 7.95 1.18 3.71
C TRP A 26 8.99 2.13 3.07
N GLY A 27 10.20 1.65 2.81
CA GLY A 27 11.24 2.46 2.17
C GLY A 27 12.16 1.59 1.33
N PRO A 28 12.77 2.12 0.27
CA PRO A 28 13.78 1.40 -0.46
C PRO A 28 14.92 1.06 0.50
N THR A 29 15.22 -0.22 0.65
CA THR A 29 16.43 -0.66 1.33
C THR A 29 17.62 -0.16 0.51
N SER A 30 18.31 0.85 1.02
CA SER A 30 19.61 1.24 0.49
C SER A 30 20.60 0.12 0.78
N ALA A 31 20.86 -0.71 -0.20
CA ALA A 31 21.98 -1.62 -0.19
C ALA A 31 23.26 -0.80 -0.33
N THR A 32 23.98 -0.58 0.77
CA THR A 32 25.35 -0.09 0.75
C THR A 32 26.23 -1.32 0.53
N GLU A 33 26.55 -1.61 -0.71
CA GLU A 33 27.57 -2.59 -1.05
C GLU A 33 28.93 -1.90 -1.16
N THR A 34 29.75 -2.16 -0.15
CA THR A 34 31.21 -2.00 -0.26
C THR A 34 31.80 -3.41 -0.20
N GLY A 35 32.35 -3.88 -1.28
CA GLY A 35 33.12 -5.12 -1.22
C GLY A 35 33.40 -5.78 -2.56
N GLY A 36 34.65 -5.64 -3.05
CA GLY A 36 35.40 -6.65 -3.74
C GLY A 36 34.86 -7.15 -5.09
N GLN A 37 35.46 -6.66 -6.16
CA GLN A 37 35.34 -7.23 -7.51
C GLN A 37 35.92 -8.65 -7.53
N ASP A 38 35.05 -9.65 -7.46
CA ASP A 38 35.35 -11.00 -7.92
C ASP A 38 34.51 -11.25 -9.18
N TRP A 39 35.13 -10.98 -10.34
CA TRP A 39 34.59 -11.33 -11.64
C TRP A 39 34.74 -12.85 -11.89
N GLY A 40 34.30 -13.65 -10.91
CA GLY A 40 34.07 -15.06 -11.10
C GLY A 40 32.92 -15.25 -12.05
N MET A 41 33.16 -15.85 -13.21
CA MET A 41 32.15 -16.26 -14.18
C MET A 41 31.07 -17.07 -13.46
N ALA A 42 30.05 -16.40 -12.96
CA ALA A 42 28.86 -17.07 -12.46
C ALA A 42 28.28 -17.84 -13.64
N SER A 43 28.33 -19.16 -13.58
CA SER A 43 27.85 -20.05 -14.63
C SER A 43 26.43 -19.65 -15.00
N LEU A 44 26.15 -19.45 -16.29
CA LEU A 44 24.83 -19.17 -16.83
C LEU A 44 23.76 -20.12 -16.25
N ALA A 45 24.15 -21.36 -15.94
CA ALA A 45 23.29 -22.34 -15.27
C ALA A 45 22.80 -21.90 -13.88
N SER A 46 23.52 -21.03 -13.15
CA SER A 46 23.08 -20.51 -11.85
C SER A 46 22.10 -19.33 -11.96
N LEU A 47 22.04 -18.69 -13.13
CA LEU A 47 21.14 -17.55 -13.39
C LEU A 47 19.76 -18.02 -13.85
N LEU A 48 19.66 -19.13 -14.59
CA LEU A 48 18.40 -19.66 -15.13
C LEU A 48 17.31 -19.88 -14.05
N PRO A 49 17.60 -20.52 -12.89
CA PRO A 49 16.60 -20.72 -11.84
C PRO A 49 16.14 -19.40 -11.19
N ARG A 50 17.00 -18.39 -11.15
CA ARG A 50 16.65 -17.06 -10.61
C ARG A 50 15.73 -16.29 -11.56
N LEU A 51 16.02 -16.34 -12.85
CA LEU A 51 15.18 -15.72 -13.89
C LEU A 51 13.81 -16.41 -13.98
N GLY A 52 13.74 -17.74 -13.89
CA GLY A 52 12.48 -18.49 -13.87
C GLY A 52 11.61 -18.13 -12.69
N ARG A 53 12.17 -18.04 -11.47
CA ARG A 53 11.44 -17.63 -10.26
C ARG A 53 10.94 -16.19 -10.36
N ARG A 54 11.75 -15.29 -10.90
CA ARG A 54 11.32 -13.89 -11.10
C ARG A 54 10.11 -13.81 -12.02
N ALA A 55 10.15 -14.46 -13.18
CA ALA A 55 9.03 -14.49 -14.12
C ALA A 55 7.77 -15.15 -13.52
N GLU A 56 7.94 -16.13 -12.63
CA GLU A 56 6.83 -16.73 -11.88
C GLU A 56 6.21 -15.76 -10.88
N HIS A 57 7.05 -15.04 -10.12
CA HIS A 57 6.57 -14.02 -9.19
C HIS A 57 5.85 -12.89 -9.91
N GLU A 58 6.36 -12.43 -11.06
CA GLU A 58 5.73 -11.40 -11.88
C GLU A 58 4.34 -11.84 -12.35
N ARG A 59 4.21 -13.07 -12.90
CA ARG A 59 2.90 -13.62 -13.30
C ARG A 59 1.94 -13.78 -12.13
N THR A 60 2.44 -14.23 -10.99
CA THR A 60 1.63 -14.42 -9.78
C THR A 60 1.22 -13.08 -9.19
N GLY A 61 2.12 -12.11 -9.16
CA GLY A 61 1.83 -10.73 -8.73
C GLY A 61 0.79 -10.06 -9.62
N PHE A 62 0.86 -10.28 -10.94
CA PHE A 62 -0.13 -9.77 -11.88
C PHE A 62 -1.54 -10.36 -11.64
N ARG A 63 -1.66 -11.67 -11.32
CA ARG A 63 -2.94 -12.28 -10.95
C ARG A 63 -3.50 -11.69 -9.66
N LEU A 64 -2.65 -11.51 -8.64
CA LEU A 64 -3.01 -10.90 -7.36
C LEU A 64 -3.49 -9.46 -7.56
N TYR A 65 -2.76 -8.68 -8.36
CA TYR A 65 -3.17 -7.33 -8.76
C TYR A 65 -4.52 -7.34 -9.49
N GLY A 66 -4.73 -8.26 -10.42
CA GLY A 66 -6.00 -8.41 -11.14
C GLY A 66 -7.19 -8.64 -10.21
N ALA A 67 -7.02 -9.43 -9.14
CA ALA A 67 -8.07 -9.61 -8.13
C ALA A 67 -8.39 -8.29 -7.38
N ALA A 68 -7.36 -7.51 -7.02
CA ALA A 68 -7.55 -6.22 -6.39
C ALA A 68 -8.24 -5.20 -7.32
N VAL A 69 -7.89 -5.20 -8.62
CA VAL A 69 -8.55 -4.37 -9.64
C VAL A 69 -10.01 -4.76 -9.81
N ALA A 70 -10.32 -6.05 -9.86
CA ALA A 70 -11.70 -6.53 -10.00
C ALA A 70 -12.56 -6.05 -8.81
N ALA A 71 -12.07 -6.17 -7.59
CA ALA A 71 -12.76 -5.69 -6.39
C ALA A 71 -12.91 -4.15 -6.37
N ALA A 72 -11.88 -3.42 -6.77
CA ALA A 72 -11.91 -1.97 -6.80
C ALA A 72 -12.85 -1.41 -7.88
N ARG A 73 -13.14 -2.17 -8.93
CA ARG A 73 -14.02 -1.76 -10.03
C ARG A 73 -15.49 -2.13 -9.81
N GLU A 74 -15.84 -2.75 -8.68
CA GLU A 74 -17.24 -3.01 -8.38
C GLU A 74 -18.05 -1.70 -8.34
N PRO A 75 -19.21 -1.63 -9.03
CA PRO A 75 -19.99 -0.39 -9.14
C PRO A 75 -20.46 0.17 -7.80
N TYR A 76 -20.58 -0.67 -6.78
CA TYR A 76 -21.16 -0.32 -5.49
C TYR A 76 -20.50 0.89 -4.83
N CYS A 77 -19.16 0.96 -4.81
CA CYS A 77 -18.45 2.09 -4.20
C CYS A 77 -18.68 3.40 -4.93
N TYR A 78 -18.90 3.37 -6.23
CA TYR A 78 -19.14 4.56 -7.05
C TYR A 78 -20.61 5.01 -6.95
N ALA A 79 -21.54 4.05 -7.07
CA ALA A 79 -22.98 4.34 -7.08
C ALA A 79 -23.52 4.67 -5.69
N GLU A 80 -23.15 3.90 -4.66
CA GLU A 80 -23.74 4.01 -3.32
C GLU A 80 -22.92 4.92 -2.39
N HIS A 81 -21.60 4.96 -2.55
CA HIS A 81 -20.74 5.78 -1.69
C HIS A 81 -20.27 7.06 -2.36
N GLY A 82 -20.63 7.28 -3.63
CA GLY A 82 -20.28 8.51 -4.35
C GLY A 82 -18.76 8.70 -4.49
N VAL A 83 -17.99 7.61 -4.55
CA VAL A 83 -16.59 7.71 -4.95
C VAL A 83 -16.55 8.26 -6.38
N PRO A 84 -15.76 9.29 -6.67
CA PRO A 84 -15.73 9.87 -8.01
C PRO A 84 -15.35 8.82 -9.06
N ASP A 85 -16.19 8.59 -10.06
CA ASP A 85 -15.90 7.71 -11.19
C ASP A 85 -15.02 8.44 -12.22
N THR A 86 -13.86 8.83 -11.77
CA THR A 86 -12.79 9.48 -12.54
C THR A 86 -11.56 8.58 -12.55
N LEU A 87 -10.59 8.89 -13.40
CA LEU A 87 -9.31 8.20 -13.41
C LEU A 87 -8.66 8.19 -12.01
N ASP A 88 -8.69 9.33 -11.35
CA ASP A 88 -8.13 9.51 -10.01
C ASP A 88 -8.88 8.70 -8.95
N GLY A 89 -10.23 8.73 -8.95
CA GLY A 89 -11.04 7.97 -8.01
C GLY A 89 -10.88 6.45 -8.22
N ARG A 90 -10.82 6.01 -9.47
CA ARG A 90 -10.52 4.60 -9.81
C ARG A 90 -9.13 4.19 -9.32
N PHE A 91 -8.11 5.03 -9.53
CA PHE A 91 -6.78 4.79 -9.01
C PHE A 91 -6.75 4.72 -7.48
N ASP A 92 -7.50 5.58 -6.80
CA ASP A 92 -7.54 5.61 -5.33
C ASP A 92 -8.17 4.33 -4.76
N LEU A 93 -9.24 3.80 -5.37
CA LEU A 93 -9.82 2.52 -4.95
C LEU A 93 -8.94 1.32 -5.31
N ILE A 94 -8.33 1.31 -6.49
CA ILE A 94 -7.35 0.27 -6.85
C ILE A 94 -6.19 0.30 -5.85
N GLY A 95 -5.65 1.49 -5.55
CA GLY A 95 -4.58 1.66 -4.58
C GLY A 95 -4.95 1.19 -3.17
N LEU A 96 -6.19 1.39 -2.73
CA LEU A 96 -6.69 0.89 -1.46
C LEU A 96 -6.69 -0.65 -1.41
N HIS A 97 -7.23 -1.31 -2.44
CA HIS A 97 -7.30 -2.78 -2.50
C HIS A 97 -5.90 -3.41 -2.65
N VAL A 98 -5.02 -2.78 -3.45
CA VAL A 98 -3.61 -3.22 -3.57
C VAL A 98 -2.87 -3.02 -2.26
N PHE A 99 -3.10 -1.93 -1.53
CA PHE A 99 -2.55 -1.74 -0.19
C PHE A 99 -2.94 -2.89 0.75
N LEU A 100 -4.23 -3.24 0.83
CA LEU A 100 -4.71 -4.32 1.68
C LEU A 100 -4.08 -5.67 1.33
N LEU A 101 -3.91 -5.94 0.03
CA LEU A 101 -3.25 -7.14 -0.46
C LEU A 101 -1.76 -7.17 -0.08
N ILE A 102 -1.03 -6.09 -0.31
CA ILE A 102 0.39 -5.96 0.04
C ILE A 102 0.57 -6.08 1.55
N ASP A 103 -0.30 -5.45 2.33
CA ASP A 103 -0.28 -5.51 3.79
C ASP A 103 -0.37 -6.95 4.28
N ARG A 104 -1.23 -7.77 3.67
CA ARG A 104 -1.33 -9.19 3.99
C ARG A 104 -0.11 -9.99 3.54
N LEU A 105 0.34 -9.79 2.29
CA LEU A 105 1.43 -10.59 1.68
C LEU A 105 2.77 -10.40 2.38
N ARG A 106 3.09 -9.19 2.85
CA ARG A 106 4.37 -8.89 3.50
C ARG A 106 4.62 -9.67 4.80
N PHE A 107 3.54 -10.15 5.45
CA PHE A 107 3.63 -10.97 6.67
C PHE A 107 3.61 -12.47 6.39
N LEU A 108 3.50 -12.89 5.12
CA LEU A 108 3.57 -14.29 4.76
C LEU A 108 5.04 -14.76 4.64
N PRO A 109 5.30 -16.08 4.83
CA PRO A 109 6.62 -16.63 4.56
C PRO A 109 7.00 -16.43 3.08
N ALA A 110 8.28 -16.61 2.77
CA ALA A 110 8.73 -16.53 1.37
C ALA A 110 7.88 -17.44 0.46
N PRO A 111 7.47 -16.95 -0.74
CA PRO A 111 7.87 -15.71 -1.40
C PRO A 111 6.95 -14.48 -1.16
N GLY A 112 6.21 -14.40 -0.05
CA GLY A 112 5.18 -13.38 0.21
C GLY A 112 5.63 -11.95 -0.10
N GLN A 113 6.81 -11.55 0.40
CA GLN A 113 7.34 -10.20 0.15
C GLN A 113 7.67 -9.97 -1.33
N ALA A 114 8.18 -10.98 -2.04
CA ALA A 114 8.45 -10.88 -3.47
C ALA A 114 7.16 -10.74 -4.29
N LEU A 115 6.09 -11.42 -3.87
CA LEU A 115 4.77 -11.30 -4.50
C LEU A 115 4.10 -9.97 -4.19
N ALA A 116 4.28 -9.42 -2.99
CA ALA A 116 3.84 -8.07 -2.64
C ALA A 116 4.49 -7.02 -3.55
N GLN A 117 5.81 -7.13 -3.76
CA GLN A 117 6.53 -6.27 -4.70
C GLN A 117 6.05 -6.47 -6.13
N ALA A 118 5.86 -7.71 -6.59
CA ALA A 118 5.38 -7.99 -7.94
C ALA A 118 3.96 -7.45 -8.19
N ALA A 119 3.07 -7.51 -7.22
CA ALA A 119 1.73 -6.92 -7.31
C ALA A 119 1.79 -5.38 -7.36
N PHE A 120 2.68 -4.77 -6.60
CA PHE A 120 2.96 -3.35 -6.64
C PHE A 120 3.50 -2.92 -8.01
N ASP A 121 4.49 -3.63 -8.53
CA ASP A 121 5.09 -3.34 -9.85
C ASP A 121 4.06 -3.51 -10.98
N ALA A 122 3.17 -4.51 -10.88
CA ALA A 122 2.07 -4.71 -11.83
C ALA A 122 1.11 -3.51 -11.85
N MET A 123 0.75 -2.95 -10.68
CA MET A 123 -0.09 -1.76 -10.58
C MET A 123 0.55 -0.56 -11.30
N PHE A 124 1.82 -0.30 -11.07
CA PHE A 124 2.48 0.86 -11.67
C PHE A 124 2.77 0.66 -13.16
N GLY A 125 3.00 -0.57 -13.60
CA GLY A 125 3.08 -0.92 -15.03
C GLY A 125 1.76 -0.67 -15.77
N ASP A 126 0.64 -1.06 -15.17
CA ASP A 126 -0.71 -0.81 -15.70
C ASP A 126 -1.02 0.69 -15.76
N MET A 127 -0.64 1.46 -14.72
CA MET A 127 -0.82 2.91 -14.71
C MET A 127 0.03 3.62 -15.79
N ASP A 128 1.29 3.22 -15.99
CA ASP A 128 2.13 3.76 -17.06
C ASP A 128 1.49 3.51 -18.43
N THR A 129 1.01 2.29 -18.67
CA THR A 129 0.33 1.91 -19.91
C THR A 129 -0.95 2.74 -20.11
N ALA A 130 -1.80 2.85 -19.10
CA ALA A 130 -3.04 3.62 -19.17
C ALA A 130 -2.79 5.11 -19.47
N LEU A 131 -1.76 5.73 -18.87
CA LEU A 131 -1.39 7.10 -19.15
C LEU A 131 -0.93 7.29 -20.60
N ARG A 132 -0.19 6.34 -21.16
CA ARG A 132 0.25 6.36 -22.58
C ARG A 132 -0.92 6.22 -23.53
N GLU A 133 -1.83 5.28 -23.26
CA GLU A 133 -3.06 5.08 -24.03
C GLU A 133 -3.95 6.32 -24.06
N MET A 134 -3.96 7.11 -22.99
CA MET A 134 -4.65 8.41 -22.92
C MET A 134 -3.91 9.55 -23.63
N GLY A 135 -2.80 9.29 -24.31
CA GLY A 135 -2.06 10.28 -25.07
C GLY A 135 -1.17 11.20 -24.21
N VAL A 136 -0.85 10.82 -22.97
CA VAL A 136 0.11 11.56 -22.16
C VAL A 136 1.51 11.39 -22.78
N GLY A 137 2.17 12.49 -23.13
CA GLY A 137 3.50 12.45 -23.74
C GLY A 137 4.55 11.83 -22.80
N ASP A 138 5.52 11.11 -23.37
CA ASP A 138 6.52 10.31 -22.66
C ASP A 138 7.24 11.05 -21.52
N LEU A 139 7.62 12.31 -21.73
CA LEU A 139 8.27 13.14 -20.71
C LEU A 139 7.36 13.43 -19.50
N SER A 140 6.06 13.37 -19.69
CA SER A 140 5.06 13.65 -18.64
C SER A 140 4.63 12.37 -17.91
N VAL A 141 4.64 11.20 -18.57
CA VAL A 141 4.30 9.92 -17.98
C VAL A 141 5.16 9.63 -16.76
N GLY A 142 6.48 9.71 -16.89
CA GLY A 142 7.39 9.43 -15.76
C GLY A 142 7.16 10.32 -14.54
N ARG A 143 6.86 11.61 -14.74
CA ARG A 143 6.52 12.54 -13.62
C ARG A 143 5.20 12.17 -12.96
N ARG A 144 4.17 11.80 -13.75
CA ARG A 144 2.87 11.41 -13.22
C ARG A 144 2.96 10.09 -12.45
N VAL A 145 3.63 9.08 -13.01
CA VAL A 145 3.84 7.79 -12.33
C VAL A 145 4.59 8.00 -11.02
N ARG A 146 5.63 8.85 -10.99
CA ARG A 146 6.32 9.18 -9.75
C ARG A 146 5.42 9.86 -8.72
N ALA A 147 4.61 10.83 -9.11
CA ALA A 147 3.66 11.48 -8.21
C ALA A 147 2.62 10.49 -7.67
N MET A 148 2.13 9.56 -8.50
CA MET A 148 1.23 8.49 -8.08
C MET A 148 1.92 7.53 -7.10
N TRP A 149 3.20 7.21 -7.32
CA TRP A 149 4.01 6.39 -6.43
C TRP A 149 4.15 7.03 -5.03
N GLU A 150 4.52 8.32 -4.98
CA GLU A 150 4.64 9.07 -3.74
C GLU A 150 3.28 9.15 -3.01
N ALA A 151 2.20 9.41 -3.74
CA ALA A 151 0.84 9.45 -3.21
C ALA A 151 0.40 8.09 -2.66
N PHE A 152 0.69 6.99 -3.35
CA PHE A 152 0.38 5.64 -2.87
C PHE A 152 1.05 5.35 -1.52
N HIS A 153 2.35 5.64 -1.40
CA HIS A 153 3.09 5.40 -0.15
C HIS A 153 2.56 6.25 1.01
N GLY A 154 2.22 7.51 0.76
CA GLY A 154 1.60 8.38 1.76
C GLY A 154 0.26 7.83 2.25
N ARG A 155 -0.58 7.37 1.33
CA ARG A 155 -1.89 6.76 1.63
C ARG A 155 -1.75 5.43 2.36
N ALA A 156 -0.86 4.55 1.90
CA ALA A 156 -0.61 3.26 2.54
C ALA A 156 -0.23 3.43 4.01
N ARG A 157 0.69 4.35 4.33
CA ARG A 157 1.04 4.68 5.72
C ARG A 157 -0.14 5.21 6.52
N ALA A 158 -0.95 6.08 5.93
CA ALA A 158 -2.12 6.64 6.60
C ALA A 158 -3.17 5.56 6.89
N TYR A 159 -3.42 4.65 5.95
CA TYR A 159 -4.36 3.54 6.13
C TYR A 159 -3.84 2.51 7.14
N GLU A 160 -2.55 2.17 7.09
CA GLU A 160 -1.92 1.26 8.06
C GLU A 160 -2.06 1.82 9.48
N ALA A 161 -1.66 3.08 9.71
CA ALA A 161 -1.78 3.73 11.01
C ALA A 161 -3.24 3.79 11.49
N ALA A 162 -4.19 4.07 10.58
CA ALA A 162 -5.61 4.15 10.91
C ALA A 162 -6.25 2.79 11.20
N LEU A 163 -5.80 1.71 10.54
CA LEU A 163 -6.25 0.34 10.84
C LEU A 163 -5.76 -0.15 12.21
N GLN A 164 -4.58 0.30 12.63
CA GLN A 164 -3.98 -0.04 13.93
C GLN A 164 -4.46 0.87 15.06
N SER A 165 -5.11 2.00 14.75
CA SER A 165 -5.59 2.96 15.74
C SER A 165 -6.79 2.44 16.53
N ALA A 166 -6.80 2.72 17.83
CA ALA A 166 -7.98 2.53 18.68
C ALA A 166 -9.08 3.58 18.40
N ASP A 167 -8.75 4.68 17.73
CA ASP A 167 -9.70 5.71 17.33
C ASP A 167 -10.52 5.21 16.12
N ALA A 168 -11.81 4.97 16.33
CA ALA A 168 -12.72 4.50 15.29
C ALA A 168 -12.85 5.49 14.12
N THR A 169 -12.60 6.78 14.35
CA THR A 169 -12.73 7.85 13.35
C THR A 169 -11.50 8.00 12.46
N ALA A 170 -10.36 7.41 12.84
CA ALA A 170 -9.10 7.55 12.13
C ALA A 170 -9.17 7.04 10.67
N LEU A 171 -9.77 5.88 10.45
CA LEU A 171 -9.87 5.30 9.10
C LEU A 171 -10.88 6.04 8.21
N PRO A 172 -12.12 6.35 8.66
CA PRO A 172 -13.02 7.22 7.89
C PRO A 172 -12.38 8.55 7.50
N ALA A 173 -11.68 9.23 8.42
CA ALA A 173 -11.01 10.49 8.15
C ALA A 173 -9.87 10.35 7.11
N ALA A 174 -9.08 9.27 7.20
CA ALA A 174 -8.02 8.99 6.23
C ALA A 174 -8.59 8.71 4.84
N LEU A 175 -9.67 7.92 4.74
CA LEU A 175 -10.34 7.60 3.48
C LEU A 175 -11.02 8.84 2.88
N ALA A 176 -11.74 9.64 3.69
CA ALA A 176 -12.37 10.88 3.23
C ALA A 176 -11.34 11.80 2.55
N ARG A 177 -10.22 12.03 3.20
CA ARG A 177 -9.15 12.88 2.68
C ARG A 177 -8.53 12.36 1.38
N ASN A 178 -8.35 11.05 1.26
CA ASN A 178 -7.57 10.45 0.18
C ASN A 178 -8.42 10.03 -1.03
N VAL A 179 -9.65 9.55 -0.82
CA VAL A 179 -10.53 9.04 -1.89
C VAL A 179 -11.37 10.17 -2.50
N TRP A 180 -11.88 11.08 -1.68
CA TRP A 180 -12.67 12.23 -2.17
C TRP A 180 -11.83 13.50 -2.41
N ARG A 181 -10.52 13.48 -2.09
CA ARG A 181 -9.52 14.50 -2.47
C ARG A 181 -9.96 15.95 -2.25
N GLY A 182 -10.45 16.26 -1.06
CA GLY A 182 -10.88 17.62 -0.68
C GLY A 182 -12.32 17.97 -1.07
N THR A 183 -13.07 17.07 -1.72
CA THR A 183 -14.52 17.16 -1.79
C THR A 183 -15.14 16.52 -0.54
N THR A 184 -16.29 17.02 -0.12
CA THR A 184 -17.03 16.41 1.00
C THR A 184 -17.65 15.10 0.53
N PRO A 185 -17.36 13.94 1.17
CA PRO A 185 -18.03 12.69 0.84
C PRO A 185 -19.54 12.79 1.16
N PRO A 186 -20.39 12.04 0.47
CA PRO A 186 -21.78 11.88 0.87
C PRO A 186 -21.90 11.45 2.33
N LEU A 187 -23.02 11.79 2.97
CA LEU A 187 -23.25 11.48 4.38
C LEU A 187 -23.09 9.96 4.65
N GLY A 188 -22.24 9.60 5.58
CA GLY A 188 -21.97 8.20 5.94
C GLY A 188 -21.08 7.41 4.95
N ALA A 189 -20.73 7.96 3.79
CA ALA A 189 -19.94 7.27 2.77
C ALA A 189 -18.52 6.90 3.26
N ALA A 190 -17.86 7.81 3.97
CA ALA A 190 -16.53 7.53 4.53
C ALA A 190 -16.57 6.42 5.59
N ASP A 191 -17.60 6.38 6.43
CA ASP A 191 -17.79 5.31 7.42
C ASP A 191 -18.10 3.97 6.75
N ALA A 192 -18.92 3.96 5.70
CA ALA A 192 -19.23 2.76 4.94
C ALA A 192 -17.98 2.22 4.23
N LEU A 193 -17.18 3.09 3.59
CA LEU A 193 -15.91 2.67 2.98
C LEU A 193 -14.91 2.20 4.04
N ALA A 194 -14.94 2.76 5.25
CA ALA A 194 -14.10 2.28 6.35
C ALA A 194 -14.52 0.90 6.85
N ARG A 195 -15.84 0.61 6.94
CA ARG A 195 -16.34 -0.75 7.24
C ARG A 195 -15.89 -1.73 6.18
N LEU A 196 -16.11 -1.41 4.89
CA LEU A 196 -15.64 -2.20 3.76
C LEU A 196 -14.13 -2.48 3.87
N THR A 197 -13.32 -1.46 4.11
CA THR A 197 -11.86 -1.59 4.23
C THR A 197 -11.48 -2.53 5.38
N ARG A 198 -12.09 -2.41 6.56
CA ARG A 198 -11.85 -3.31 7.70
C ARG A 198 -12.31 -4.75 7.40
N ALA A 199 -13.47 -4.93 6.77
CA ALA A 199 -13.98 -6.24 6.39
C ALA A 199 -13.05 -6.94 5.39
N GLN A 200 -12.60 -6.24 4.36
CA GLN A 200 -11.63 -6.76 3.38
C GLN A 200 -10.30 -7.12 4.03
N HIS A 201 -9.77 -6.25 4.89
CA HIS A 201 -8.53 -6.50 5.64
C HIS A 201 -8.65 -7.77 6.48
N ALA A 202 -9.74 -7.92 7.24
CA ALA A 202 -10.01 -9.10 8.07
C ALA A 202 -10.22 -10.36 7.22
N HIS A 203 -10.87 -10.24 6.06
CA HIS A 203 -11.09 -11.35 5.13
C HIS A 203 -9.77 -11.85 4.52
N LEU A 204 -8.92 -10.96 4.05
CA LEU A 204 -7.58 -11.30 3.54
C LEU A 204 -6.70 -11.95 4.63
N ALA A 205 -6.82 -11.49 5.88
CA ALA A 205 -6.08 -12.07 7.01
C ALA A 205 -6.46 -13.54 7.27
N LYS A 206 -7.70 -13.94 6.99
CA LYS A 206 -8.22 -15.31 7.18
C LYS A 206 -7.85 -16.25 6.03
N GLN A 207 -7.44 -15.73 4.87
CA GLN A 207 -7.06 -16.56 3.72
C GLN A 207 -5.76 -17.30 4.00
N GLY A 208 -5.73 -18.58 3.62
CA GLY A 208 -4.56 -19.44 3.80
C GLY A 208 -3.35 -18.92 3.02
N ALA A 209 -2.17 -18.99 3.65
CA ALA A 209 -0.93 -18.56 3.03
C ALA A 209 -0.70 -19.24 1.67
N ALA A 210 -0.90 -20.57 1.59
CA ALA A 210 -0.70 -21.31 0.34
C ALA A 210 -1.57 -20.79 -0.81
N THR A 211 -2.82 -20.42 -0.54
CA THR A 211 -3.75 -19.88 -1.53
C THR A 211 -3.26 -18.53 -2.07
N LEU A 212 -2.88 -17.63 -1.17
CA LEU A 212 -2.36 -16.32 -1.56
C LEU A 212 -1.02 -16.42 -2.30
N LEU A 213 -0.11 -17.28 -1.84
CA LEU A 213 1.18 -17.50 -2.48
C LEU A 213 1.05 -18.17 -3.86
N ALA A 214 -0.03 -18.90 -4.10
CA ALA A 214 -0.38 -19.41 -5.43
C ALA A 214 -1.00 -18.34 -6.35
N GLY A 215 -1.18 -17.11 -5.88
CA GLY A 215 -1.75 -16.01 -6.68
C GLY A 215 -3.27 -15.92 -6.67
N ASN A 216 -3.92 -16.58 -5.72
CA ASN A 216 -5.37 -16.61 -5.59
C ASN A 216 -5.78 -15.76 -4.38
N ALA A 217 -6.03 -14.49 -4.60
CA ALA A 217 -6.63 -13.61 -3.60
C ALA A 217 -8.13 -13.47 -3.88
N ASN A 218 -8.94 -13.51 -2.82
CA ASN A 218 -10.37 -13.29 -2.90
C ASN A 218 -10.75 -12.07 -2.04
N PHE A 219 -11.56 -11.19 -2.61
CA PHE A 219 -12.17 -10.06 -1.92
C PHE A 219 -13.66 -10.33 -1.72
N LEU A 220 -14.22 -9.82 -0.64
CA LEU A 220 -15.67 -9.86 -0.43
C LEU A 220 -16.36 -8.93 -1.44
N PRO A 221 -17.59 -9.27 -1.88
CA PRO A 221 -18.41 -8.31 -2.62
C PRO A 221 -18.56 -7.00 -1.83
N SER A 222 -18.40 -5.86 -2.50
CA SER A 222 -18.40 -4.55 -1.83
C SER A 222 -19.69 -4.26 -1.05
N ALA A 223 -20.84 -4.71 -1.56
CA ALA A 223 -22.13 -4.59 -0.90
C ALA A 223 -22.23 -5.41 0.40
N GLU A 224 -21.50 -6.53 0.50
CA GLU A 224 -21.42 -7.35 1.71
C GLU A 224 -20.43 -6.76 2.71
N ALA A 225 -19.26 -6.36 2.23
CA ALA A 225 -18.18 -5.81 3.05
C ALA A 225 -18.53 -4.47 3.70
N ALA A 226 -19.45 -3.69 3.12
CA ALA A 226 -19.86 -2.38 3.62
C ALA A 226 -20.96 -2.42 4.71
N ARG A 227 -21.58 -3.58 4.96
CA ARG A 227 -22.60 -3.78 6.02
C ARG A 227 -21.96 -3.85 7.39
#